data_04173a7283663fddf99b519bd6332cf3
#
_entry.id   04173a7283663fddf99b519bd6332cf3
#
_cell.length_a   1.000
_cell.length_b   1.000
_cell.length_c   1.000
_cell.angle_alpha   90.00
_cell.angle_beta   90.00
_cell.angle_gamma   90.00
#
_symmetry.space_group_name_H-M   'P 1'
#
loop_
_entity.id
_entity.type
_entity.pdbx_description
1 polymer ?
#
loop_
_entity_poly.entity_id
_entity_poly.type
_entity_poly.pdbx_seq_one_letter_code
_entity_poly.pdbx_strand_id
1 'polypeptide(L)'
;MEYRRLGASGVRVSEIGLGSWLTYGVGVEADRGRECVARAYELGVNFFDTADVYGRGAAEEVMGEALAGYPRSSYVLATKVYFPVGDGPNDRGLSRKHIMESCHASLRRLRTDYLDLYQCHRFDDETPLEETLRALDDLVRQGKVHYVGVSEWSAAQIGDALALADELGLDRLVSNQPEYSILRRRIEAEVLPLSVREGVGQVVWSTPSQIGRAHV
;
A
#
# COMPACT_ATOMS: atom_id res chain seq x y z
N MET A 1 15.75 -13.47 7.88
CA MET A 1 15.04 -12.25 7.48
C MET A 1 15.28 -11.17 8.54
N GLU A 2 15.63 -9.95 8.14
CA GLU A 2 15.70 -8.82 9.06
C GLU A 2 14.39 -8.04 9.04
N TYR A 3 14.08 -7.37 10.17
CA TYR A 3 12.84 -6.62 10.34
C TYR A 3 13.16 -5.20 10.80
N ARG A 4 12.49 -4.21 10.15
CA ARG A 4 12.65 -2.79 10.45
C ARG A 4 11.31 -2.15 10.79
N ARG A 5 11.34 -1.05 11.51
CA ARG A 5 10.13 -0.25 11.72
C ARG A 5 9.72 0.43 10.43
N LEU A 6 8.43 0.50 10.18
CA LEU A 6 7.87 1.28 9.07
C LEU A 6 7.79 2.76 9.50
N GLY A 7 8.79 3.53 9.11
CA GLY A 7 8.93 4.91 9.57
C GLY A 7 9.06 5.01 11.09
N ALA A 8 8.40 6.00 11.67
CA ALA A 8 8.32 6.20 13.12
C ALA A 8 7.25 5.34 13.80
N SER A 9 6.46 4.56 13.03
CA SER A 9 5.42 3.70 13.59
C SER A 9 5.99 2.54 14.40
N GLY A 10 5.16 1.91 15.23
CA GLY A 10 5.54 0.75 16.02
C GLY A 10 5.59 -0.56 15.23
N VAL A 11 5.01 -0.60 14.02
CA VAL A 11 4.93 -1.83 13.23
C VAL A 11 6.29 -2.22 12.66
N ARG A 12 6.60 -3.51 12.71
CA ARG A 12 7.83 -4.06 12.14
C ARG A 12 7.53 -4.88 10.89
N VAL A 13 8.19 -4.54 9.80
CA VAL A 13 8.08 -5.22 8.51
C VAL A 13 9.42 -5.84 8.13
N SER A 14 9.37 -6.94 7.39
CA SER A 14 10.56 -7.53 6.77
C SER A 14 11.17 -6.56 5.76
N GLU A 15 12.51 -6.53 5.66
CA GLU A 15 13.22 -5.67 4.70
C GLU A 15 12.84 -5.95 3.25
N ILE A 16 12.38 -7.17 2.98
CA ILE A 16 11.86 -7.58 1.68
C ILE A 16 10.36 -7.82 1.85
N GLY A 17 9.54 -7.12 1.06
CA GLY A 17 8.12 -7.36 0.94
C GLY A 17 7.78 -8.14 -0.33
N LEU A 18 6.69 -8.89 -0.33
CA LEU A 18 6.16 -9.53 -1.52
C LEU A 18 4.99 -8.70 -2.08
N GLY A 19 5.18 -8.15 -3.29
CA GLY A 19 4.16 -7.44 -4.04
C GLY A 19 3.48 -8.32 -5.07
N SER A 20 2.22 -8.04 -5.37
CA SER A 20 1.40 -8.80 -6.33
C SER A 20 1.28 -8.13 -7.71
N TRP A 21 1.90 -6.97 -7.92
CA TRP A 21 1.82 -6.24 -9.19
C TRP A 21 2.44 -7.05 -10.34
N LEU A 22 1.74 -7.12 -11.47
CA LEU A 22 2.08 -7.85 -12.70
C LEU A 22 2.08 -9.39 -12.59
N THR A 23 1.81 -9.95 -11.42
CA THR A 23 1.98 -11.38 -11.22
C THR A 23 0.66 -12.11 -11.01
N TYR A 24 -0.15 -11.69 -10.05
CA TYR A 24 -1.30 -12.48 -9.64
C TYR A 24 -2.57 -12.10 -10.42
N GLY A 25 -3.23 -13.12 -10.98
CA GLY A 25 -4.50 -12.96 -11.69
C GLY A 25 -4.40 -12.43 -13.13
N VAL A 26 -3.20 -12.10 -13.64
CA VAL A 26 -2.99 -11.63 -15.02
C VAL A 26 -1.81 -12.31 -15.71
N GLY A 27 -0.67 -12.49 -15.06
CA GLY A 27 0.55 -13.04 -15.65
C GLY A 27 1.04 -14.34 -15.03
N VAL A 28 0.54 -14.69 -13.85
CA VAL A 28 0.87 -15.93 -13.15
C VAL A 28 -0.42 -16.59 -12.72
N GLU A 29 -0.57 -17.88 -12.99
CA GLU A 29 -1.72 -18.65 -12.52
C GLU A 29 -1.85 -18.58 -11.00
N ALA A 30 -3.09 -18.58 -10.50
CA ALA A 30 -3.39 -18.39 -9.08
C ALA A 30 -2.65 -19.39 -8.17
N ASP A 31 -2.44 -20.64 -8.63
CA ASP A 31 -1.73 -21.67 -7.88
C ASP A 31 -0.27 -21.28 -7.64
N ARG A 32 0.42 -20.81 -8.67
CA ARG A 32 1.80 -20.31 -8.52
C ARG A 32 1.88 -19.05 -7.66
N GLY A 33 0.87 -18.20 -7.73
CA GLY A 33 0.75 -17.05 -6.84
C GLY A 33 0.70 -17.49 -5.38
N ARG A 34 -0.12 -18.48 -5.06
CA ARG A 34 -0.22 -19.06 -3.70
C ARG A 34 1.09 -19.70 -3.25
N GLU A 35 1.77 -20.44 -4.13
CA GLU A 35 3.09 -21.03 -3.83
C GLU A 35 4.14 -19.95 -3.51
N CYS A 36 4.16 -18.84 -4.27
CA CYS A 36 5.06 -17.72 -4.00
C CYS A 36 4.79 -17.08 -2.64
N VAL A 37 3.52 -16.86 -2.27
CA VAL A 37 3.14 -16.32 -0.96
C VAL A 37 3.57 -17.27 0.16
N ALA A 38 3.28 -18.56 0.04
CA ALA A 38 3.67 -19.58 1.01
C ALA A 38 5.18 -19.60 1.20
N ARG A 39 5.93 -19.62 0.10
CA ARG A 39 7.39 -19.63 0.15
C ARG A 39 7.99 -18.36 0.76
N ALA A 40 7.42 -17.20 0.44
CA ALA A 40 7.86 -15.94 1.04
C ALA A 40 7.61 -15.94 2.56
N TYR A 41 6.44 -16.39 2.98
CA TYR A 41 6.10 -16.50 4.41
C TYR A 41 7.07 -17.44 5.15
N GLU A 42 7.35 -18.63 4.61
CA GLU A 42 8.32 -19.58 5.17
C GLU A 42 9.74 -18.99 5.31
N LEU A 43 10.13 -18.08 4.40
CA LEU A 43 11.42 -17.38 4.44
C LEU A 43 11.41 -16.21 5.43
N GLY A 44 10.29 -15.96 6.11
CA GLY A 44 10.14 -14.90 7.10
C GLY A 44 9.72 -13.55 6.52
N VAL A 45 9.25 -13.50 5.26
CA VAL A 45 8.57 -12.29 4.76
C VAL A 45 7.25 -12.14 5.51
N ASN A 46 7.07 -10.97 6.14
CA ASN A 46 5.82 -10.64 6.83
C ASN A 46 5.09 -9.45 6.20
N PHE A 47 5.62 -8.84 5.14
CA PHE A 47 5.01 -7.70 4.48
C PHE A 47 4.52 -8.10 3.08
N PHE A 48 3.18 -8.06 2.88
CA PHE A 48 2.51 -8.43 1.65
C PHE A 48 1.75 -7.22 1.09
N ASP A 49 2.04 -6.85 -0.16
CA ASP A 49 1.53 -5.64 -0.79
C ASP A 49 0.74 -5.95 -2.06
N THR A 50 -0.45 -5.37 -2.17
CA THR A 50 -1.33 -5.47 -3.33
C THR A 50 -1.98 -4.13 -3.65
N ALA A 51 -2.96 -4.08 -4.54
CA ALA A 51 -3.85 -2.95 -4.78
C ALA A 51 -5.18 -3.42 -5.39
N ASP A 52 -6.23 -2.64 -5.17
CA ASP A 52 -7.58 -2.90 -5.70
C ASP A 52 -7.62 -3.02 -7.22
N VAL A 53 -6.79 -2.24 -7.92
CA VAL A 53 -6.71 -2.21 -9.39
C VAL A 53 -5.93 -3.39 -9.98
N TYR A 54 -5.10 -4.09 -9.21
CA TYR A 54 -4.27 -5.18 -9.75
C TYR A 54 -5.13 -6.36 -10.19
N GLY A 55 -5.13 -6.62 -11.51
CA GLY A 55 -6.01 -7.62 -12.08
C GLY A 55 -7.50 -7.35 -11.82
N ARG A 56 -7.90 -6.09 -11.64
CA ARG A 56 -9.28 -5.70 -11.27
C ARG A 56 -9.78 -6.41 -10.01
N GLY A 57 -8.92 -6.49 -9.00
CA GLY A 57 -9.21 -7.14 -7.73
C GLY A 57 -8.75 -8.60 -7.62
N ALA A 58 -8.46 -9.29 -8.73
CA ALA A 58 -8.04 -10.70 -8.71
C ALA A 58 -6.73 -10.91 -7.90
N ALA A 59 -5.81 -9.94 -7.91
CA ALA A 59 -4.59 -10.04 -7.11
C ALA A 59 -4.87 -10.03 -5.60
N GLU A 60 -5.86 -9.26 -5.15
CA GLU A 60 -6.31 -9.28 -3.75
C GLU A 60 -6.99 -10.61 -3.39
N GLU A 61 -7.79 -11.19 -4.29
CA GLU A 61 -8.43 -12.50 -4.07
C GLU A 61 -7.38 -13.61 -3.90
N VAL A 62 -6.41 -13.69 -4.80
CA VAL A 62 -5.30 -14.65 -4.73
C VAL A 62 -4.49 -14.46 -3.44
N MET A 63 -4.19 -13.21 -3.07
CA MET A 63 -3.46 -12.89 -1.84
C MET A 63 -4.25 -13.30 -0.60
N GLY A 64 -5.55 -12.98 -0.56
CA GLY A 64 -6.44 -13.35 0.54
C GLY A 64 -6.55 -14.86 0.70
N GLU A 65 -6.69 -15.61 -0.40
CA GLU A 65 -6.69 -17.07 -0.37
C GLU A 65 -5.38 -17.66 0.13
N ALA A 66 -4.26 -17.13 -0.35
CA ALA A 66 -2.94 -17.61 0.02
C ALA A 66 -2.61 -17.38 1.50
N LEU A 67 -3.06 -16.24 2.05
CA LEU A 67 -2.80 -15.87 3.44
C LEU A 67 -3.80 -16.46 4.45
N ALA A 68 -4.94 -16.99 4.00
CA ALA A 68 -5.99 -17.54 4.89
C ALA A 68 -5.51 -18.68 5.78
N GLY A 69 -4.45 -19.39 5.40
CA GLY A 69 -3.86 -20.49 6.17
C GLY A 69 -2.93 -20.06 7.31
N TYR A 70 -2.61 -18.77 7.41
CA TYR A 70 -1.64 -18.24 8.38
C TYR A 70 -2.34 -17.38 9.44
N PRO A 71 -1.81 -17.33 10.68
CA PRO A 71 -2.35 -16.44 11.70
C PRO A 71 -2.35 -14.98 11.23
N ARG A 72 -3.51 -14.30 11.24
CA ARG A 72 -3.65 -12.93 10.76
C ARG A 72 -2.65 -11.95 11.42
N SER A 73 -2.33 -12.18 12.69
CA SER A 73 -1.39 -11.36 13.46
C SER A 73 0.08 -11.56 13.09
N SER A 74 0.40 -12.54 12.24
CA SER A 74 1.79 -12.89 11.88
C SER A 74 2.32 -12.13 10.67
N TYR A 75 1.47 -11.38 9.96
CA TYR A 75 1.85 -10.64 8.78
C TYR A 75 1.20 -9.25 8.71
N VAL A 76 1.81 -8.38 7.94
CA VAL A 76 1.37 -7.02 7.62
C VAL A 76 0.84 -7.04 6.19
N LEU A 77 -0.45 -6.72 6.03
CA LEU A 77 -1.15 -6.72 4.75
C LEU A 77 -1.43 -5.29 4.30
N ALA A 78 -0.92 -4.94 3.13
CA ALA A 78 -1.08 -3.63 2.53
C ALA A 78 -1.88 -3.70 1.22
N THR A 79 -2.79 -2.75 1.01
CA THR A 79 -3.44 -2.53 -0.28
C THR A 79 -3.60 -1.03 -0.56
N LYS A 80 -4.12 -0.68 -1.75
CA LYS A 80 -4.14 0.70 -2.24
C LYS A 80 -5.44 1.03 -2.94
N VAL A 81 -5.76 2.34 -3.01
CA VAL A 81 -6.93 2.92 -3.67
C VAL A 81 -6.51 4.12 -4.52
N TYR A 82 -7.11 4.29 -5.67
CA TYR A 82 -7.06 5.47 -6.55
C TYR A 82 -7.50 5.17 -7.97
N PHE A 83 -6.89 4.16 -8.62
CA PHE A 83 -7.12 3.88 -10.03
C PHE A 83 -8.54 3.35 -10.28
N PRO A 84 -9.08 3.50 -11.52
CA PRO A 84 -10.41 3.02 -11.82
C PRO A 84 -10.58 1.51 -11.56
N VAL A 85 -11.59 1.17 -10.77
CA VAL A 85 -12.02 -0.22 -10.51
C VAL A 85 -13.32 -0.59 -11.24
N GLY A 86 -13.95 0.40 -11.86
CA GLY A 86 -15.16 0.30 -12.66
C GLY A 86 -15.26 1.45 -13.65
N ASP A 87 -16.41 1.53 -14.37
CA ASP A 87 -16.65 2.54 -15.40
C ASP A 87 -17.46 3.75 -14.89
N GLY A 88 -17.87 3.74 -13.63
CA GLY A 88 -18.65 4.80 -13.02
C GLY A 88 -17.79 6.03 -12.65
N PRO A 89 -18.41 7.23 -12.60
CA PRO A 89 -17.69 8.47 -12.30
C PRO A 89 -17.08 8.50 -10.90
N ASN A 90 -17.56 7.68 -9.98
CA ASN A 90 -17.08 7.59 -8.60
C ASN A 90 -16.25 6.33 -8.34
N ASP A 91 -15.87 5.57 -9.37
CA ASP A 91 -15.11 4.33 -9.23
C ASP A 91 -13.59 4.57 -9.29
N ARG A 92 -13.15 5.79 -9.02
CA ARG A 92 -11.75 6.24 -9.07
C ARG A 92 -11.50 7.44 -8.15
N GLY A 93 -10.22 7.78 -7.96
CA GLY A 93 -9.80 8.95 -7.21
C GLY A 93 -9.73 8.70 -5.70
N LEU A 94 -9.68 9.80 -4.94
CA LEU A 94 -9.55 9.76 -3.48
C LEU A 94 -10.72 10.44 -2.76
N SER A 95 -11.89 10.53 -3.41
CA SER A 95 -13.10 10.98 -2.73
C SER A 95 -13.41 10.07 -1.54
N ARG A 96 -14.00 10.64 -0.50
CA ARG A 96 -14.46 9.87 0.66
C ARG A 96 -15.28 8.64 0.25
N LYS A 97 -16.21 8.83 -0.70
CA LYS A 97 -17.05 7.73 -1.20
C LYS A 97 -16.19 6.59 -1.72
N HIS A 98 -15.26 6.88 -2.64
CA HIS A 98 -14.44 5.85 -3.26
C HIS A 98 -13.49 5.18 -2.26
N ILE A 99 -12.85 5.94 -1.39
CA ILE A 99 -11.96 5.40 -0.33
C ILE A 99 -12.72 4.38 0.54
N MET A 100 -13.90 4.74 1.04
CA MET A 100 -14.68 3.88 1.93
C MET A 100 -15.16 2.61 1.22
N GLU A 101 -15.72 2.73 0.03
CA GLU A 101 -16.26 1.61 -0.74
C GLU A 101 -15.16 0.67 -1.23
N SER A 102 -14.04 1.22 -1.71
CA SER A 102 -12.87 0.46 -2.14
C SER A 102 -12.24 -0.31 -0.98
N CYS A 103 -12.08 0.31 0.18
CA CYS A 103 -11.59 -0.36 1.39
C CYS A 103 -12.47 -1.56 1.75
N HIS A 104 -13.79 -1.37 1.81
CA HIS A 104 -14.71 -2.48 2.12
C HIS A 104 -14.67 -3.58 1.06
N ALA A 105 -14.50 -3.24 -0.23
CA ALA A 105 -14.35 -4.21 -1.28
C ALA A 105 -13.03 -5.00 -1.17
N SER A 106 -11.93 -4.31 -0.88
CA SER A 106 -10.61 -4.92 -0.63
C SER A 106 -10.64 -5.88 0.56
N LEU A 107 -11.26 -5.49 1.68
CA LEU A 107 -11.43 -6.36 2.85
C LEU A 107 -12.15 -7.67 2.49
N ARG A 108 -13.21 -7.60 1.66
CA ARG A 108 -13.92 -8.81 1.21
C ARG A 108 -13.04 -9.70 0.32
N ARG A 109 -12.32 -9.13 -0.66
CA ARG A 109 -11.43 -9.89 -1.55
C ARG A 109 -10.27 -10.51 -0.79
N LEU A 110 -9.68 -9.76 0.14
CA LEU A 110 -8.58 -10.20 1.00
C LEU A 110 -9.02 -11.14 2.14
N ARG A 111 -10.34 -11.33 2.33
CA ARG A 111 -10.93 -12.21 3.37
C ARG A 111 -10.45 -11.87 4.77
N THR A 112 -10.39 -10.60 5.10
CA THR A 112 -9.91 -10.08 6.39
C THR A 112 -10.81 -8.97 6.91
N ASP A 113 -10.80 -8.74 8.22
CA ASP A 113 -11.58 -7.69 8.86
C ASP A 113 -10.86 -6.35 8.93
N TYR A 114 -9.53 -6.35 8.74
CA TYR A 114 -8.71 -5.15 8.76
C TYR A 114 -7.51 -5.22 7.82
N LEU A 115 -7.04 -4.06 7.39
CA LEU A 115 -5.78 -3.84 6.70
C LEU A 115 -4.75 -3.29 7.68
N ASP A 116 -3.51 -3.75 7.60
CA ASP A 116 -2.45 -3.13 8.40
C ASP A 116 -2.04 -1.79 7.79
N LEU A 117 -1.93 -1.70 6.47
CA LEU A 117 -1.57 -0.48 5.76
C LEU A 117 -2.51 -0.24 4.56
N TYR A 118 -3.16 0.92 4.53
CA TYR A 118 -3.98 1.35 3.39
C TYR A 118 -3.35 2.60 2.76
N GLN A 119 -3.13 2.56 1.44
CA GLN A 119 -2.33 3.56 0.76
C GLN A 119 -3.12 4.27 -0.34
N CYS A 120 -2.98 5.60 -0.43
CA CYS A 120 -3.36 6.34 -1.62
C CYS A 120 -2.36 6.03 -2.74
N HIS A 121 -2.80 5.31 -3.79
CA HIS A 121 -1.93 4.83 -4.87
C HIS A 121 -1.30 5.96 -5.67
N ARG A 122 -1.99 7.11 -5.79
CA ARG A 122 -1.50 8.38 -6.38
C ARG A 122 -2.12 9.54 -5.60
N PHE A 123 -1.60 10.73 -5.83
CA PHE A 123 -2.24 11.96 -5.39
C PHE A 123 -3.44 12.27 -6.28
N ASP A 124 -4.50 12.85 -5.73
CA ASP A 124 -5.70 13.23 -6.45
C ASP A 124 -5.87 14.76 -6.39
N ASP A 125 -5.58 15.41 -7.51
CA ASP A 125 -5.69 16.88 -7.63
C ASP A 125 -7.15 17.34 -7.73
N GLU A 126 -8.11 16.41 -7.96
CA GLU A 126 -9.53 16.73 -8.11
C GLU A 126 -10.28 16.63 -6.76
N THR A 127 -9.69 15.99 -5.75
CA THR A 127 -10.30 15.82 -4.42
C THR A 127 -9.61 16.69 -3.37
N PRO A 128 -10.35 17.45 -2.55
CA PRO A 128 -9.75 18.19 -1.44
C PRO A 128 -8.95 17.26 -0.51
N LEU A 129 -7.70 17.62 -0.21
CA LEU A 129 -6.82 16.80 0.63
C LEU A 129 -7.42 16.49 2.01
N GLU A 130 -8.14 17.45 2.60
CA GLU A 130 -8.86 17.27 3.87
C GLU A 130 -9.90 16.14 3.78
N GLU A 131 -10.67 16.06 2.69
CA GLU A 131 -11.66 15.00 2.50
C GLU A 131 -10.99 13.62 2.48
N THR A 132 -9.88 13.51 1.74
CA THR A 132 -9.07 12.28 1.66
C THR A 132 -8.54 11.87 3.04
N LEU A 133 -7.90 12.79 3.77
CA LEU A 133 -7.32 12.48 5.09
C LEU A 133 -8.39 12.10 6.12
N ARG A 134 -9.53 12.81 6.14
CA ARG A 134 -10.65 12.45 7.03
C ARG A 134 -11.25 11.09 6.71
N ALA A 135 -11.33 10.73 5.44
CA ALA A 135 -11.81 9.40 5.04
C ALA A 135 -10.88 8.29 5.53
N LEU A 136 -9.58 8.48 5.44
CA LEU A 136 -8.57 7.54 5.93
C LEU A 136 -8.61 7.44 7.47
N ASP A 137 -8.67 8.56 8.17
CA ASP A 137 -8.78 8.62 9.63
C ASP A 137 -10.06 7.91 10.15
N ASP A 138 -11.19 8.08 9.47
CA ASP A 138 -12.42 7.36 9.80
C ASP A 138 -12.28 5.84 9.65
N LEU A 139 -11.54 5.35 8.65
CA LEU A 139 -11.25 3.92 8.51
C LEU A 139 -10.36 3.40 9.64
N VAL A 140 -9.40 4.22 10.09
CA VAL A 140 -8.56 3.89 11.26
C VAL A 140 -9.41 3.85 12.52
N ARG A 141 -10.24 4.85 12.77
CA ARG A 141 -11.17 4.90 13.94
C ARG A 141 -12.18 3.75 13.95
N GLN A 142 -12.57 3.25 12.78
CA GLN A 142 -13.44 2.08 12.64
C GLN A 142 -12.70 0.76 12.85
N GLY A 143 -11.37 0.78 12.99
CA GLY A 143 -10.54 -0.43 13.10
C GLY A 143 -10.46 -1.23 11.80
N LYS A 144 -10.82 -0.62 10.65
CA LYS A 144 -10.71 -1.24 9.31
C LYS A 144 -9.31 -1.14 8.75
N VAL A 145 -8.55 -0.16 9.20
CA VAL A 145 -7.18 0.14 8.80
C VAL A 145 -6.38 0.46 10.05
N HIS A 146 -5.14 -0.03 10.15
CA HIS A 146 -4.28 0.30 11.29
C HIS A 146 -3.34 1.47 11.00
N TYR A 147 -2.82 1.56 9.79
CA TYR A 147 -1.90 2.61 9.35
C TYR A 147 -2.27 3.11 7.96
N VAL A 148 -2.00 4.37 7.70
CA VAL A 148 -2.25 5.01 6.41
C VAL A 148 -0.95 5.43 5.75
N GLY A 149 -0.89 5.35 4.42
CA GLY A 149 0.28 5.70 3.63
C GLY A 149 -0.09 6.23 2.26
N VAL A 150 0.93 6.57 1.49
CA VAL A 150 0.77 7.08 0.13
C VAL A 150 1.75 6.39 -0.82
N SER A 151 1.59 6.61 -2.13
CA SER A 151 2.49 6.09 -3.15
C SER A 151 2.72 7.15 -4.22
N GLU A 152 4.00 7.36 -4.59
CA GLU A 152 4.41 8.30 -5.63
C GLU A 152 4.05 9.77 -5.37
N TRP A 153 3.78 10.15 -4.13
CA TRP A 153 3.55 11.55 -3.76
C TRP A 153 4.87 12.32 -3.72
N SER A 154 4.82 13.59 -4.13
CA SER A 154 5.94 14.52 -4.00
C SER A 154 6.20 14.90 -2.53
N ALA A 155 7.38 15.46 -2.25
CA ALA A 155 7.70 15.97 -0.93
C ALA A 155 6.72 17.05 -0.46
N ALA A 156 6.29 17.95 -1.36
CA ALA A 156 5.29 18.96 -1.04
C ALA A 156 3.95 18.33 -0.63
N GLN A 157 3.42 17.41 -1.44
CA GLN A 157 2.15 16.73 -1.15
C GLN A 157 2.17 15.95 0.18
N ILE A 158 3.29 15.27 0.47
CA ILE A 158 3.46 14.57 1.76
C ILE A 158 3.54 15.60 2.90
N GLY A 159 4.29 16.68 2.73
CA GLY A 159 4.42 17.74 3.73
C GLY A 159 3.09 18.41 4.05
N ASP A 160 2.32 18.76 3.03
CA ASP A 160 0.99 19.37 3.18
C ASP A 160 0.01 18.42 3.91
N ALA A 161 0.06 17.13 3.55
CA ALA A 161 -0.79 16.13 4.21
C ALA A 161 -0.45 15.94 5.69
N LEU A 162 0.83 15.92 6.03
CA LEU A 162 1.28 15.80 7.42
C LEU A 162 0.92 17.05 8.24
N ALA A 163 1.13 18.24 7.68
CA ALA A 163 0.77 19.50 8.33
C ALA A 163 -0.74 19.58 8.59
N LEU A 164 -1.55 19.22 7.60
CA LEU A 164 -3.00 19.21 7.71
C LEU A 164 -3.49 18.13 8.70
N ALA A 165 -2.88 16.96 8.72
CA ALA A 165 -3.20 15.91 9.70
C ALA A 165 -2.93 16.40 11.14
N ASP A 166 -1.79 17.08 11.37
CA ASP A 166 -1.44 17.63 12.67
C ASP A 166 -2.41 18.75 13.09
N GLU A 167 -2.77 19.66 12.17
CA GLU A 167 -3.73 20.75 12.42
C GLU A 167 -5.11 20.21 12.82
N LEU A 168 -5.55 19.15 12.15
CA LEU A 168 -6.88 18.58 12.35
C LEU A 168 -6.94 17.46 13.39
N GLY A 169 -5.80 17.04 13.95
CA GLY A 169 -5.70 15.93 14.91
C GLY A 169 -6.08 14.58 14.30
N LEU A 170 -5.69 14.34 13.04
CA LEU A 170 -5.91 13.10 12.31
C LEU A 170 -4.70 12.18 12.38
N ASP A 171 -4.90 10.90 12.03
CA ASP A 171 -3.81 9.95 11.92
C ASP A 171 -2.82 10.37 10.81
N ARG A 172 -1.52 10.37 11.17
CA ARG A 172 -0.44 10.76 10.24
C ARG A 172 -0.11 9.65 9.25
N LEU A 173 0.33 10.04 8.06
CA LEU A 173 0.91 9.11 7.09
C LEU A 173 2.19 8.46 7.67
N VAL A 174 2.25 7.12 7.67
CA VAL A 174 3.43 6.39 8.18
C VAL A 174 4.39 5.96 7.08
N SER A 175 3.94 5.91 5.82
CA SER A 175 4.76 5.44 4.70
C SER A 175 4.46 6.14 3.39
N ASN A 176 5.49 6.17 2.53
CA ASN A 176 5.36 6.44 1.12
C ASN A 176 5.93 5.27 0.32
N GLN A 177 5.29 4.91 -0.80
CA GLN A 177 5.73 3.82 -1.68
C GLN A 177 6.18 4.38 -3.05
N PRO A 178 7.45 4.82 -3.20
CA PRO A 178 7.98 5.38 -4.43
C PRO A 178 8.74 4.34 -5.26
N GLU A 179 8.90 4.63 -6.57
CA GLU A 179 9.93 3.98 -7.38
C GLU A 179 11.33 4.40 -6.90
N TYR A 180 12.16 3.42 -6.55
CA TYR A 180 13.54 3.68 -6.16
C TYR A 180 14.47 2.52 -6.53
N SER A 181 15.53 2.84 -7.25
CA SER A 181 16.55 1.88 -7.66
C SER A 181 17.86 2.61 -7.95
N ILE A 182 18.92 1.87 -8.26
CA ILE A 182 20.21 2.46 -8.70
C ILE A 182 20.01 3.38 -9.91
N LEU A 183 19.05 3.09 -10.80
CA LEU A 183 18.77 3.86 -12.02
C LEU A 183 17.70 4.95 -11.83
N ARG A 184 16.91 4.90 -10.76
CA ARG A 184 15.80 5.82 -10.48
C ARG A 184 15.96 6.40 -9.08
N ARG A 185 16.67 7.51 -8.99
CA ARG A 185 17.11 8.12 -7.71
C ARG A 185 16.45 9.46 -7.39
N ARG A 186 15.39 9.82 -8.12
CA ARG A 186 14.73 11.15 -8.00
C ARG A 186 14.26 11.50 -6.59
N ILE A 187 13.89 10.51 -5.78
CA ILE A 187 13.38 10.74 -4.42
C ILE A 187 14.44 11.24 -3.44
N GLU A 188 15.74 11.09 -3.77
CA GLU A 188 16.84 11.46 -2.89
C GLU A 188 16.93 12.98 -2.68
N ALA A 189 16.47 13.78 -3.66
CA ALA A 189 16.57 15.23 -3.60
C ALA A 189 15.67 15.85 -2.52
N GLU A 190 14.44 15.38 -2.39
CA GLU A 190 13.42 16.01 -1.55
C GLU A 190 12.64 15.03 -0.68
N VAL A 191 12.16 13.91 -1.27
CA VAL A 191 11.29 12.96 -0.57
C VAL A 191 12.01 12.27 0.58
N LEU A 192 13.23 11.77 0.38
CA LEU A 192 13.99 11.11 1.46
C LEU A 192 14.35 12.07 2.59
N PRO A 193 14.88 13.29 2.36
CA PRO A 193 15.12 14.26 3.42
C PRO A 193 13.86 14.62 4.23
N LEU A 194 12.73 14.85 3.55
CA LEU A 194 11.46 15.06 4.22
C LEU A 194 11.07 13.86 5.07
N SER A 195 11.12 12.68 4.48
CA SER A 195 10.69 11.43 5.13
C SER A 195 11.50 11.10 6.39
N VAL A 196 12.81 11.35 6.35
CA VAL A 196 13.68 11.20 7.54
C VAL A 196 13.27 12.18 8.64
N ARG A 197 13.01 13.44 8.28
CA ARG A 197 12.60 14.48 9.24
C ARG A 197 11.24 14.19 9.87
N GLU A 198 10.29 13.73 9.06
CA GLU A 198 8.90 13.52 9.47
C GLU A 198 8.60 12.10 9.96
N GLY A 199 9.57 11.19 9.90
CA GLY A 199 9.39 9.80 10.33
C GLY A 199 8.54 8.95 9.37
N VAL A 200 8.47 9.30 8.08
CA VAL A 200 7.75 8.54 7.05
C VAL A 200 8.63 7.45 6.47
N GLY A 201 8.22 6.19 6.57
CA GLY A 201 8.94 5.04 6.02
C GLY A 201 8.85 4.99 4.49
N GLN A 202 9.87 4.37 3.84
CA GLN A 202 9.84 4.13 2.41
C GLN A 202 9.65 2.65 2.12
N VAL A 203 8.58 2.31 1.40
CA VAL A 203 8.32 0.98 0.86
C VAL A 203 8.58 1.04 -0.64
N VAL A 204 9.80 0.77 -1.04
CA VAL A 204 10.23 1.01 -2.42
C VAL A 204 9.84 -0.14 -3.35
N TRP A 205 9.42 0.21 -4.57
CA TRP A 205 9.10 -0.75 -5.61
C TRP A 205 10.12 -0.67 -6.76
N SER A 206 10.20 -1.75 -7.57
CA SER A 206 11.09 -1.86 -8.74
C SER A 206 12.58 -1.68 -8.42
N THR A 207 13.04 -2.12 -7.27
CA THR A 207 14.44 -1.99 -6.83
C THR A 207 15.45 -2.56 -7.84
N PRO A 208 15.20 -3.70 -8.55
CA PRO A 208 16.05 -4.17 -9.65
C PRO A 208 15.82 -3.44 -10.98
N SER A 209 14.92 -2.45 -11.07
CA SER A 209 14.55 -1.74 -12.33
C SER A 209 14.24 -2.70 -13.49
N GLN A 210 13.66 -3.85 -13.19
CA GLN A 210 13.40 -4.95 -14.14
C GLN A 210 14.67 -5.50 -14.83
N ILE A 211 15.85 -5.20 -14.32
CA ILE A 211 17.12 -5.73 -14.86
C ILE A 211 17.11 -7.27 -14.73
N GLY A 212 17.43 -7.95 -15.84
CA GLY A 212 17.45 -9.40 -15.89
C GLY A 212 16.10 -10.09 -16.12
N ARG A 213 15.00 -9.35 -16.24
CA ARG A 213 13.73 -9.89 -16.73
C ARG A 213 13.77 -9.95 -18.26
N ALA A 214 13.72 -11.16 -18.82
CA ALA A 214 13.46 -11.32 -20.24
C ALA A 214 12.04 -10.80 -20.52
N HIS A 215 11.90 -9.94 -21.53
CA HIS A 215 10.58 -9.68 -22.09
C HIS A 215 10.17 -10.95 -22.86
N VAL A 216 9.28 -11.71 -22.30
CA VAL A 216 8.60 -12.83 -22.97
C VAL A 216 7.34 -12.29 -23.61
#